data_04dd90188b6faf7bdfd4344479eb68ec
#
_entry.id   04dd90188b6faf7bdfd4344479eb68ec
#
_cell.length_a   1.000
_cell.length_b   1.000
_cell.length_c   1.000
_cell.angle_alpha   90.00
_cell.angle_beta   90.00
_cell.angle_gamma   90.00
#
_symmetry.space_group_name_H-M   'P 1'
#
loop_
_entity.id
_entity.type
_entity.pdbx_description
1 polymer ?
#
loop_
_entity_poly.entity_id
_entity_poly.type
_entity_poly.pdbx_seq_one_letter_code
_entity_poly.pdbx_strand_id
1 'polypeptide(L)'
;MNSKNVWQHPYKIDPKYKTKVAYFCMEYAIDQSLKIYSGGLGFLAGSHLRSAYELKQNFVAIGMLWKYGYYDQMRNDDRTLRPQFIEKSYSFLEDTGIVVSIT
;
A
#
# COMPACT_ATOMS: atom_id res chain seq x y z
N MET A 1 1.08 -12.94 -1.65
CA MET A 1 2.27 -12.95 -0.79
C MET A 1 2.26 -14.20 0.07
N ASN A 2 3.39 -14.88 0.17
CA ASN A 2 3.52 -16.03 1.05
C ASN A 2 3.90 -15.54 2.45
N SER A 3 2.94 -15.49 3.36
CA SER A 3 3.13 -15.01 4.74
C SER A 3 4.11 -15.86 5.56
N LYS A 4 4.40 -17.10 5.12
CA LYS A 4 5.27 -18.04 5.84
C LYS A 4 6.75 -17.64 5.85
N ASN A 5 7.17 -16.76 4.93
CA ASN A 5 8.57 -16.36 4.78
C ASN A 5 8.85 -14.92 5.23
N VAL A 6 7.90 -14.26 5.86
CA VAL A 6 8.09 -12.90 6.35
C VAL A 6 8.68 -12.95 7.75
N TRP A 7 9.87 -12.36 7.90
CA TRP A 7 10.53 -12.28 9.18
C TRP A 7 9.77 -11.35 10.13
N GLN A 8 9.67 -11.74 11.38
CA GLN A 8 9.12 -10.91 12.46
C GLN A 8 10.12 -10.84 13.60
N HIS A 9 10.21 -9.67 14.21
CA HIS A 9 11.12 -9.46 15.34
C HIS A 9 10.68 -10.31 16.54
N PRO A 10 11.59 -11.11 17.14
CA PRO A 10 11.24 -12.03 18.23
C PRO A 10 11.18 -11.33 19.60
N TYR A 11 10.40 -10.28 19.74
CA TYR A 11 10.27 -9.60 21.02
C TYR A 11 8.85 -9.71 21.56
N LYS A 12 8.72 -9.49 22.86
CA LYS A 12 7.44 -9.51 23.54
C LYS A 12 6.83 -8.10 23.53
N ILE A 13 5.60 -7.98 23.03
CA ILE A 13 4.93 -6.68 22.95
C ILE A 13 4.50 -6.24 24.35
N ASP A 14 4.91 -5.04 24.76
CA ASP A 14 4.42 -4.43 25.98
C ASP A 14 2.93 -4.12 25.83
N PRO A 15 2.07 -4.50 26.81
CA PRO A 15 0.63 -4.27 26.74
C PRO A 15 0.21 -2.83 26.46
N LYS A 16 1.01 -1.84 26.84
CA LYS A 16 0.73 -0.42 26.54
C LYS A 16 0.72 -0.09 25.04
N TYR A 17 1.35 -0.94 24.21
CA TYR A 17 1.40 -0.78 22.75
C TYR A 17 0.38 -1.63 22.00
N LYS A 18 -0.60 -2.19 22.69
CA LYS A 18 -1.65 -3.02 22.08
C LYS A 18 -2.84 -2.21 21.56
N THR A 19 -2.84 -0.90 21.75
CA THR A 19 -3.89 -0.04 21.20
C THR A 19 -3.93 -0.15 19.69
N LYS A 20 -5.11 -0.36 19.14
CA LYS A 20 -5.33 -0.48 17.71
C LYS A 20 -5.10 0.87 17.02
N VAL A 21 -4.28 0.90 15.99
CA VAL A 21 -3.94 2.11 15.24
C VAL A 21 -4.35 1.93 13.79
N ALA A 22 -5.06 2.93 13.24
CA ALA A 22 -5.35 3.01 11.82
C ALA A 22 -4.48 4.09 11.18
N TYR A 23 -3.72 3.72 10.18
CA TYR A 23 -2.83 4.61 9.44
C TYR A 23 -3.44 4.93 8.08
N PHE A 24 -3.83 6.18 7.88
CA PHE A 24 -4.40 6.66 6.63
C PHE A 24 -3.33 7.32 5.79
N CYS A 25 -3.13 6.84 4.59
CA CYS A 25 -2.20 7.45 3.65
C CYS A 25 -2.70 7.26 2.21
N MET A 26 -2.44 8.24 1.36
CA MET A 26 -2.85 8.19 -0.03
C MET A 26 -2.02 7.25 -0.89
N GLU A 27 -0.82 6.92 -0.44
CA GLU A 27 0.12 6.05 -1.15
C GLU A 27 0.78 5.05 -0.22
N TYR A 28 0.95 3.83 -0.70
CA TYR A 28 1.75 2.81 -0.02
C TYR A 28 2.55 2.02 -1.04
N ALA A 29 3.87 2.11 -0.99
CA ALA A 29 4.75 1.27 -1.79
C ALA A 29 4.97 -0.06 -1.06
N ILE A 30 3.99 -0.93 -1.10
CA ILE A 30 4.01 -2.23 -0.44
C ILE A 30 4.57 -3.30 -1.36
N ASP A 31 4.11 -3.32 -2.60
CA ASP A 31 4.46 -4.30 -3.61
C ASP A 31 4.47 -3.64 -4.99
N GLN A 32 5.39 -4.05 -5.85
CA GLN A 32 5.52 -3.49 -7.19
C GLN A 32 4.29 -3.75 -8.06
N SER A 33 3.56 -4.83 -7.80
CA SER A 33 2.35 -5.17 -8.54
C SER A 33 1.13 -4.33 -8.14
N LEU A 34 1.17 -3.68 -6.98
CA LEU A 34 0.10 -2.81 -6.49
C LEU A 34 0.45 -1.35 -6.76
N LYS A 35 -0.07 -0.80 -7.86
CA LYS A 35 0.30 0.52 -8.40
C LYS A 35 -0.45 1.67 -7.72
N ILE A 36 -0.31 1.80 -6.41
CA ILE A 36 -0.94 2.85 -5.59
C ILE A 36 0.07 3.81 -4.99
N TYR A 37 1.24 3.91 -5.57
CA TYR A 37 2.31 4.81 -5.12
C TYR A 37 3.07 5.39 -6.32
N SER A 38 3.75 6.50 -6.11
CA SER A 38 4.60 7.08 -7.15
C SER A 38 5.96 7.57 -6.64
N GLY A 39 6.06 8.04 -5.42
CA GLY A 39 7.28 8.67 -4.93
C GLY A 39 7.62 8.39 -3.48
N GLY A 40 8.40 9.29 -2.89
CA GLY A 40 8.97 9.13 -1.55
C GLY A 40 7.93 8.96 -0.44
N LEU A 41 6.79 9.62 -0.55
CA LEU A 41 5.70 9.46 0.42
C LEU A 41 5.24 8.01 0.49
N GLY A 42 5.03 7.38 -0.66
CA GLY A 42 4.62 5.97 -0.73
C GLY A 42 5.67 5.02 -0.17
N PHE A 43 6.94 5.27 -0.45
CA PHE A 43 8.05 4.47 0.09
C PHE A 43 8.17 4.62 1.61
N LEU A 44 8.01 5.83 2.13
CA LEU A 44 8.02 6.06 3.57
C LEU A 44 6.87 5.31 4.25
N ALA A 45 5.66 5.47 3.73
CA ALA A 45 4.47 4.83 4.26
C ALA A 45 4.56 3.29 4.18
N GLY A 46 5.06 2.76 3.07
CA GLY A 46 5.26 1.32 2.89
C GLY A 46 6.30 0.75 3.84
N SER A 47 7.42 1.44 4.03
CA SER A 47 8.46 1.02 4.97
C SER A 47 7.97 1.04 6.41
N HIS A 48 7.21 2.07 6.78
CA HIS A 48 6.60 2.18 8.10
C HIS A 48 5.63 1.02 8.36
N LEU A 49 4.81 0.69 7.38
CA LEU A 49 3.84 -0.40 7.48
C LEU A 49 4.54 -1.77 7.63
N ARG A 50 5.62 -2.01 6.87
CA ARG A 50 6.42 -3.24 6.99
C ARG A 50 7.06 -3.36 8.37
N SER A 51 7.62 -2.28 8.89
CA SER A 51 8.21 -2.27 10.22
C SER A 51 7.16 -2.53 11.31
N ALA A 52 5.98 -1.94 11.18
CA ALA A 52 4.87 -2.20 12.10
C ALA A 52 4.47 -3.68 12.09
N TYR A 53 4.45 -4.31 10.92
CA TYR A 53 4.17 -5.74 10.78
C TYR A 53 5.27 -6.59 11.45
N GLU A 54 6.53 -6.31 11.16
CA GLU A 54 7.67 -7.04 11.75
C GLU A 54 7.71 -6.92 13.27
N LEU A 55 7.32 -5.76 13.78
CA LEU A 55 7.25 -5.48 15.22
C LEU A 55 5.93 -5.94 15.86
N LYS A 56 5.08 -6.63 15.11
CA LYS A 56 3.77 -7.17 15.58
C LYS A 56 2.87 -6.11 16.20
N GLN A 57 2.89 -4.89 15.66
CA GLN A 57 2.03 -3.82 16.14
C GLN A 57 0.58 -4.07 15.74
N ASN A 58 -0.35 -3.64 16.60
CA ASN A 58 -1.79 -3.70 16.30
C ASN A 58 -2.18 -2.54 15.38
N PHE A 59 -1.92 -2.71 14.08
CA PHE A 59 -1.84 -1.63 13.11
C PHE A 59 -2.51 -2.03 11.82
N VAL A 60 -3.38 -1.17 11.29
CA VAL A 60 -3.98 -1.36 9.97
C VAL A 60 -3.71 -0.13 9.10
N ALA A 61 -3.52 -0.35 7.82
CA ALA A 61 -3.34 0.72 6.85
C ALA A 61 -4.62 0.87 6.02
N ILE A 62 -5.01 2.11 5.80
CA ILE A 62 -6.18 2.45 4.99
C ILE A 62 -5.72 3.44 3.93
N GLY A 63 -5.96 3.11 2.68
CA GLY A 63 -5.54 3.94 1.54
C GLY A 63 -6.61 4.02 0.47
N MET A 64 -6.20 4.50 -0.70
CA MET A 64 -7.06 4.63 -1.86
C MET A 64 -6.66 3.62 -2.93
N LEU A 65 -7.62 2.91 -3.46
CA LEU A 65 -7.41 2.06 -4.63
C LEU A 65 -7.72 2.89 -5.88
N TRP A 66 -6.69 3.54 -6.43
CA TRP A 66 -6.83 4.38 -7.60
C TRP A 66 -7.14 3.54 -8.84
N LYS A 67 -8.24 3.82 -9.50
CA LYS A 67 -8.72 3.06 -10.66
C LYS A 67 -7.67 2.98 -11.78
N TYR A 68 -7.00 4.08 -12.04
CA TYR A 68 -5.94 4.14 -13.05
C TYR A 68 -4.54 4.08 -12.43
N GLY A 69 -4.45 3.92 -11.12
CA GLY A 69 -3.19 4.02 -10.39
C GLY A 69 -2.57 5.40 -10.57
N TYR A 70 -1.26 5.46 -10.63
CA TYR A 70 -0.55 6.62 -11.18
C TYR A 70 -0.37 6.41 -12.67
N TYR A 71 -0.27 7.52 -13.43
CA TYR A 71 -0.09 7.41 -14.87
C TYR A 71 1.22 6.71 -15.21
N ASP A 72 1.21 5.99 -16.30
CA ASP A 72 2.41 5.39 -16.86
C ASP A 72 3.08 6.37 -17.83
N GLN A 73 4.40 6.40 -17.86
CA GLN A 73 5.14 7.19 -18.81
C GLN A 73 5.52 6.33 -20.00
N MET A 74 5.09 6.76 -21.19
CA MET A 74 5.42 6.10 -22.44
C MET A 74 6.38 6.97 -23.24
N ARG A 75 7.30 6.32 -23.96
CA ARG A 75 8.22 7.01 -24.85
C ARG A 75 7.64 7.05 -26.26
N ASN A 76 7.60 8.23 -26.84
CA ASN A 76 7.28 8.42 -28.25
C ASN A 76 8.49 8.06 -29.12
N ASP A 77 8.28 7.90 -30.44
CA ASP A 77 9.36 7.59 -31.38
C ASP A 77 10.43 8.68 -31.43
N ASP A 78 10.05 9.95 -31.23
CA ASP A 78 10.95 11.08 -31.13
C ASP A 78 11.69 11.20 -29.78
N ARG A 79 11.53 10.21 -28.90
CA ARG A 79 12.11 10.12 -27.56
C ARG A 79 11.50 11.06 -26.52
N THR A 80 10.47 11.80 -26.85
CA THR A 80 9.71 12.55 -25.84
C THR A 80 8.84 11.61 -25.01
N LEU A 81 8.44 12.07 -23.83
CA LEU A 81 7.58 11.28 -22.93
C LEU A 81 6.14 11.77 -23.03
N ARG A 82 5.21 10.85 -22.88
CA ARG A 82 3.79 11.14 -22.77
C ARG A 82 3.17 10.39 -21.61
N PRO A 83 2.16 10.95 -20.92
CA PRO A 83 1.41 10.21 -19.91
C PRO A 83 0.47 9.20 -20.58
N GLN A 84 0.30 8.06 -19.95
CA GLN A 84 -0.68 7.07 -20.35
C GLN A 84 -1.50 6.66 -19.11
N PHE A 85 -2.83 6.72 -19.24
CA PHE A 85 -3.75 6.38 -18.17
C PHE A 85 -4.41 5.04 -18.50
N ILE A 86 -4.01 3.99 -17.78
CA ILE A 86 -4.50 2.63 -17.98
C ILE A 86 -5.28 2.21 -16.73
N GLU A 87 -6.48 1.69 -16.91
CA GLU A 87 -7.25 1.14 -15.80
C GLU A 87 -6.52 -0.05 -15.19
N LYS A 88 -6.32 -0.02 -13.88
CA LYS A 88 -5.63 -1.05 -13.14
C LYS A 88 -6.64 -2.04 -12.56
N SER A 89 -6.30 -3.32 -12.66
CA SER A 89 -7.08 -4.42 -12.09
C SER A 89 -6.14 -5.36 -11.36
N TYR A 90 -6.55 -5.83 -10.19
CA TYR A 90 -5.70 -6.64 -9.32
C TYR A 90 -6.46 -7.88 -8.86
N SER A 91 -6.02 -9.05 -9.34
CA SER A 91 -6.63 -10.34 -8.99
C SER A 91 -6.36 -10.79 -7.56
N PHE A 92 -5.32 -10.23 -6.93
CA PHE A 92 -4.92 -10.60 -5.57
C PHE A 92 -5.62 -9.77 -4.48
N LEU A 93 -6.43 -8.79 -4.86
CA LEU A 93 -7.24 -8.02 -3.91
C LEU A 93 -8.58 -8.68 -3.67
N GLU A 94 -9.08 -8.57 -2.47
CA GLU A 94 -10.33 -9.17 -2.04
C GLU A 94 -11.37 -8.08 -1.78
N ASP A 95 -12.54 -8.21 -2.40
CA ASP A 95 -13.65 -7.28 -2.16
C ASP A 95 -14.36 -7.68 -0.87
N THR A 96 -14.41 -6.78 0.09
CA THR A 96 -15.07 -7.00 1.37
C THR A 96 -16.59 -6.91 1.28
N GLY A 97 -17.12 -6.28 0.22
CA GLY A 97 -18.55 -5.99 0.08
C GLY A 97 -19.10 -4.95 1.06
N ILE A 98 -18.23 -4.35 1.87
CA ILE A 98 -18.64 -3.34 2.86
C ILE A 98 -18.75 -1.98 2.17
N VAL A 99 -19.91 -1.36 2.28
CA VAL A 99 -20.18 -0.03 1.75
C VAL A 99 -20.45 0.93 2.90
N VAL A 100 -19.80 2.07 2.88
CA VAL A 100 -19.96 3.14 3.86
C VAL A 100 -20.49 4.38 3.15
N SER A 101 -21.56 4.95 3.68
CA SER A 101 -22.12 6.20 3.16
C SER A 101 -21.71 7.36 4.05
N ILE A 102 -21.32 8.46 3.42
CA ILE A 102 -21.01 9.72 4.10
C ILE A 102 -21.94 10.81 3.61
N THR A 103 -22.38 11.65 4.52
CA THR A 103 -23.25 12.79 4.23
C THR A 103 -22.56 14.11 4.51
#